data_9c44f6ad4f66812f24c5de80d17ed6a5
#
_entry.id   9c44f6ad4f66812f24c5de80d17ed6a5
#
_cell.length_a   1.000
_cell.length_b   1.000
_cell.length_c   1.000
_cell.angle_alpha   90.00
_cell.angle_beta   90.00
_cell.angle_gamma   90.00
#
_symmetry.space_group_name_H-M   'P 1'
#
loop_
_entity.id
_entity.type
_entity.pdbx_description
1 polymer ?
#
loop_
_entity_poly.entity_id
_entity_poly.type
_entity_poly.pdbx_seq_one_letter_code
_entity_poly.pdbx_strand_id
1 'polypeptide(L)'
;MRNPKHPKKVESFSKQKKLFAKKMSQSEEVARTKFILLIAANTIDATIGKGCTADISSMRHMFEKLSQEMNFNFIELIVQGEDYGKDNILGAIDMLTPGNNDIVVFYYSGHGFSYEKDASKKYPQVDLRSHPASDKIDVINAHTENLADLFEIVKRRGARLNIVIGDCCNSLIEFKRKVKGGSAALRKEKQEPVIINKETCEVLFCDYTASILVASAGKGEYAVSDDKLGSLFTYNLSKSLKMLMKKDVDKSAGLPWGTLLEETTDKTLDLSKTYDIGNGVAGNQKAIYNIEFRETLY
;
A
#
# COMPACT_ATOMS: atom_id res chain seq x y z
N MET A 1 -30.16 11.40 24.12
CA MET A 1 -28.73 11.77 24.18
C MET A 1 -27.90 10.49 24.07
N ARG A 2 -27.18 10.29 22.96
CA ARG A 2 -26.30 9.11 22.77
C ARG A 2 -24.91 9.47 23.28
N ASN A 3 -24.42 8.73 24.28
CA ASN A 3 -23.07 8.88 24.81
C ASN A 3 -22.03 8.78 23.67
N PRO A 4 -21.05 9.71 23.55
CA PRO A 4 -19.97 9.58 22.60
C PRO A 4 -19.14 8.36 22.99
N LYS A 5 -19.00 7.38 22.07
CA LYS A 5 -18.12 6.24 22.24
C LYS A 5 -16.69 6.78 22.42
N HIS A 6 -16.07 6.50 23.56
CA HIS A 6 -14.68 6.81 23.82
C HIS A 6 -13.80 6.29 22.67
N PRO A 7 -12.86 7.08 22.14
CA PRO A 7 -11.92 6.59 21.16
C PRO A 7 -11.15 5.42 21.77
N LYS A 8 -11.09 4.29 21.05
CA LYS A 8 -10.30 3.14 21.47
C LYS A 8 -8.86 3.62 21.65
N LYS A 9 -8.29 3.40 22.83
CA LYS A 9 -6.90 3.77 23.18
C LYS A 9 -5.97 3.09 22.16
N VAL A 10 -5.23 3.86 21.38
CA VAL A 10 -4.25 3.32 20.43
C VAL A 10 -3.19 2.59 21.24
N GLU A 11 -3.01 1.30 20.96
CA GLU A 11 -1.97 0.49 21.62
C GLU A 11 -0.59 1.01 21.23
N SER A 12 0.37 0.99 22.17
CA SER A 12 1.74 1.40 21.87
C SER A 12 2.35 0.46 20.81
N PHE A 13 3.18 1.00 19.93
CA PHE A 13 3.84 0.25 18.86
C PHE A 13 4.62 -0.98 19.39
N SER A 14 5.32 -0.82 20.50
CA SER A 14 5.99 -1.95 21.17
C SER A 14 5.04 -3.10 21.51
N LYS A 15 3.81 -2.79 21.94
CA LYS A 15 2.78 -3.81 22.22
C LYS A 15 2.26 -4.44 20.93
N GLN A 16 2.04 -3.62 19.89
CA GLN A 16 1.65 -4.11 18.57
C GLN A 16 2.71 -5.04 17.98
N LYS A 17 4.00 -4.69 18.05
CA LYS A 17 5.11 -5.55 17.61
C LYS A 17 5.12 -6.90 18.34
N LYS A 18 4.96 -6.89 19.66
CA LYS A 18 4.92 -8.15 20.46
C LYS A 18 3.73 -9.03 20.06
N LEU A 19 2.56 -8.44 19.86
CA LEU A 19 1.37 -9.17 19.44
C LEU A 19 1.53 -9.71 18.01
N PHE A 20 2.10 -8.91 17.11
CA PHE A 20 2.39 -9.32 15.75
C PHE A 20 3.36 -10.52 15.73
N ALA A 21 4.49 -10.42 16.42
CA ALA A 21 5.46 -11.52 16.54
C ALA A 21 4.83 -12.81 17.11
N LYS A 22 3.99 -12.66 18.14
CA LYS A 22 3.26 -13.80 18.73
C LYS A 22 2.33 -14.45 17.71
N LYS A 23 1.54 -13.68 16.96
CA LYS A 23 0.64 -14.21 15.93
C LYS A 23 1.40 -14.85 14.77
N MET A 24 2.56 -14.28 14.38
CA MET A 24 3.41 -14.84 13.35
C MET A 24 3.96 -16.22 13.73
N SER A 25 4.34 -16.42 14.99
CA SER A 25 4.91 -17.68 15.50
C SER A 25 3.88 -18.76 15.82
N GLN A 26 2.59 -18.44 15.91
CA GLN A 26 1.56 -19.43 16.22
C GLN A 26 1.34 -20.35 15.01
N SER A 27 1.65 -21.65 15.18
CA SER A 27 1.11 -22.71 14.33
C SER A 27 -0.30 -23.01 14.84
N GLU A 28 -1.33 -22.64 14.09
CA GLU A 28 -2.70 -23.06 14.43
C GLU A 28 -2.86 -24.55 14.11
N GLU A 29 -3.58 -25.29 14.98
CA GLU A 29 -3.93 -26.72 14.79
C GLU A 29 -4.72 -26.98 13.49
N VAL A 30 -5.35 -25.94 12.95
CA VAL A 30 -5.93 -25.91 11.61
C VAL A 30 -5.19 -24.82 10.84
N ALA A 31 -4.37 -25.23 9.87
CA ALA A 31 -3.52 -24.33 9.08
C ALA A 31 -4.37 -23.38 8.19
N ARG A 32 -4.92 -22.32 8.81
CA ARG A 32 -5.57 -21.25 8.04
C ARG A 32 -4.50 -20.41 7.37
N THR A 33 -4.75 -20.01 6.12
CA THR A 33 -3.95 -19.01 5.43
C THR A 33 -3.84 -17.75 6.28
N LYS A 34 -2.64 -17.30 6.60
CA LYS A 34 -2.41 -16.00 7.22
C LYS A 34 -2.48 -14.92 6.14
N PHE A 35 -3.29 -13.89 6.40
CA PHE A 35 -3.29 -12.66 5.62
C PHE A 35 -2.56 -11.60 6.44
N ILE A 36 -1.33 -11.28 6.04
CA ILE A 36 -0.42 -10.42 6.79
C ILE A 36 -0.40 -9.06 6.11
N LEU A 37 -0.89 -8.03 6.80
CA LEU A 37 -0.90 -6.64 6.34
C LEU A 37 0.12 -5.82 7.13
N LEU A 38 1.20 -5.43 6.47
CA LEU A 38 2.19 -4.50 7.01
C LEU A 38 2.02 -3.15 6.32
N ILE A 39 1.69 -2.12 7.10
CA ILE A 39 1.55 -0.74 6.61
C ILE A 39 2.65 0.13 7.18
N ALA A 40 3.32 0.89 6.32
CA ALA A 40 4.22 1.97 6.68
C ALA A 40 3.67 3.28 6.12
N ALA A 41 3.28 4.23 7.00
CA ALA A 41 2.62 5.46 6.56
C ALA A 41 3.09 6.70 7.32
N ASN A 42 3.50 7.73 6.59
CA ASN A 42 3.98 8.99 7.15
C ASN A 42 2.82 9.91 7.57
N THR A 43 2.16 9.55 8.67
CA THR A 43 0.98 10.27 9.17
C THR A 43 1.29 11.56 9.93
N ILE A 44 2.57 11.80 10.29
CA ILE A 44 3.00 13.02 11.00
C ILE A 44 3.42 14.14 10.06
N ASP A 45 3.57 13.87 8.78
CA ASP A 45 3.90 14.90 7.80
C ASP A 45 2.78 15.93 7.69
N ALA A 46 3.18 17.22 7.74
CA ALA A 46 2.23 18.34 7.76
C ALA A 46 1.45 18.50 6.44
N THR A 47 1.97 17.95 5.34
CA THR A 47 1.39 18.14 3.98
C THR A 47 0.55 16.96 3.53
N ILE A 48 0.99 15.73 3.82
CA ILE A 48 0.36 14.50 3.32
C ILE A 48 -0.21 13.60 4.43
N GLY A 49 0.10 13.88 5.70
CA GLY A 49 -0.22 12.98 6.81
C GLY A 49 -1.70 12.64 6.96
N LYS A 50 -2.60 13.56 6.61
CA LYS A 50 -4.05 13.28 6.61
C LYS A 50 -4.42 12.29 5.51
N GLY A 51 -3.86 12.46 4.32
CA GLY A 51 -4.02 11.51 3.20
C GLY A 51 -3.50 10.13 3.57
N CYS A 52 -2.29 10.04 4.13
CA CYS A 52 -1.73 8.78 4.63
C CYS A 52 -2.62 8.10 5.69
N THR A 53 -3.26 8.90 6.57
CA THR A 53 -4.23 8.36 7.56
C THR A 53 -5.49 7.79 6.89
N ALA A 54 -5.98 8.44 5.85
CA ALA A 54 -7.11 7.94 5.07
C ALA A 54 -6.76 6.64 4.32
N ASP A 55 -5.54 6.56 3.79
CA ASP A 55 -5.02 5.37 3.11
C ASP A 55 -4.94 4.16 4.04
N ILE A 56 -4.38 4.33 5.26
CA ILE A 56 -4.38 3.28 6.30
C ILE A 56 -5.79 2.76 6.51
N SER A 57 -6.75 3.67 6.69
CA SER A 57 -8.14 3.31 6.96
C SER A 57 -8.76 2.52 5.81
N SER A 58 -8.48 2.91 4.57
CA SER A 58 -8.97 2.23 3.36
C SER A 58 -8.38 0.83 3.21
N MET A 59 -7.06 0.69 3.28
CA MET A 59 -6.36 -0.58 3.10
C MET A 59 -6.70 -1.57 4.20
N ARG A 60 -6.69 -1.10 5.46
CA ARG A 60 -7.05 -1.92 6.61
C ARG A 60 -8.48 -2.44 6.51
N HIS A 61 -9.45 -1.54 6.27
CA HIS A 61 -10.87 -1.94 6.18
C HIS A 61 -11.11 -2.96 5.06
N MET A 62 -10.51 -2.75 3.91
CA MET A 62 -10.66 -3.65 2.75
C MET A 62 -10.12 -5.05 3.05
N PHE A 63 -8.89 -5.16 3.54
CA PHE A 63 -8.25 -6.45 3.76
C PHE A 63 -8.72 -7.17 5.03
N GLU A 64 -9.13 -6.43 6.07
CA GLU A 64 -9.79 -7.01 7.24
C GLU A 64 -11.12 -7.66 6.85
N LYS A 65 -11.94 -6.99 6.02
CA LYS A 65 -13.20 -7.54 5.53
C LYS A 65 -13.00 -8.75 4.63
N LEU A 66 -12.09 -8.66 3.66
CA LEU A 66 -11.71 -9.80 2.83
C LEU A 66 -11.31 -11.00 3.70
N SER A 67 -10.44 -10.78 4.68
CA SER A 67 -9.96 -11.86 5.56
C SER A 67 -11.07 -12.48 6.38
N GLN A 68 -12.03 -11.70 6.87
CA GLN A 68 -13.21 -12.21 7.59
C GLN A 68 -14.07 -13.11 6.70
N GLU A 69 -14.38 -12.70 5.48
CA GLU A 69 -15.22 -13.42 4.54
C GLU A 69 -14.55 -14.71 4.02
N MET A 70 -13.22 -14.65 3.81
CA MET A 70 -12.42 -15.78 3.34
C MET A 70 -11.94 -16.70 4.49
N ASN A 71 -12.29 -16.37 5.75
CA ASN A 71 -11.83 -17.08 6.92
C ASN A 71 -10.30 -17.18 7.04
N PHE A 72 -9.59 -16.14 6.61
CA PHE A 72 -8.15 -16.02 6.81
C PHE A 72 -7.82 -15.60 8.25
N ASN A 73 -6.63 -15.96 8.72
CA ASN A 73 -6.07 -15.42 9.95
C ASN A 73 -5.46 -14.04 9.66
N PHE A 74 -6.21 -12.97 9.96
CA PHE A 74 -5.76 -11.60 9.71
C PHE A 74 -4.75 -11.14 10.76
N ILE A 75 -3.55 -10.76 10.29
CA ILE A 75 -2.45 -10.26 11.12
C ILE A 75 -2.03 -8.90 10.58
N GLU A 76 -2.06 -7.86 11.40
CA GLU A 76 -1.65 -6.52 10.97
C GLU A 76 -0.54 -5.94 11.85
N LEU A 77 0.33 -5.13 11.22
CA LEU A 77 1.25 -4.22 11.89
C LEU A 77 1.28 -2.89 11.13
N ILE A 78 1.08 -1.78 11.85
CA ILE A 78 1.06 -0.43 11.27
C ILE A 78 2.18 0.38 11.90
N VAL A 79 3.12 0.82 11.07
CA VAL A 79 4.23 1.70 11.44
C VAL A 79 3.87 3.13 11.02
N GLN A 80 3.49 3.97 11.99
CA GLN A 80 2.99 5.33 11.76
C GLN A 80 3.31 6.25 12.93
N GLY A 81 3.01 7.54 12.80
CA GLY A 81 3.20 8.51 13.88
C GLY A 81 4.67 8.63 14.29
N GLU A 82 4.92 8.71 15.58
CA GLU A 82 6.27 8.80 16.16
C GLU A 82 7.13 7.54 15.88
N ASP A 83 6.49 6.43 15.58
CA ASP A 83 7.16 5.16 15.27
C ASP A 83 7.56 5.04 13.79
N TYR A 84 7.12 5.98 12.94
CA TYR A 84 7.50 5.99 11.53
C TYR A 84 9.00 6.29 11.38
N GLY A 85 9.70 5.41 10.69
CA GLY A 85 11.13 5.55 10.43
C GLY A 85 11.75 4.28 9.86
N LYS A 86 12.91 4.43 9.20
CA LYS A 86 13.56 3.35 8.45
C LYS A 86 13.78 2.10 9.29
N ASP A 87 14.36 2.23 10.48
CA ASP A 87 14.70 1.08 11.34
C ASP A 87 13.45 0.31 11.79
N ASN A 88 12.37 1.03 12.13
CA ASN A 88 11.12 0.39 12.53
C ASN A 88 10.44 -0.31 11.35
N ILE A 89 10.50 0.28 10.16
CA ILE A 89 9.89 -0.28 8.95
C ILE A 89 10.66 -1.53 8.51
N LEU A 90 11.99 -1.45 8.40
CA LEU A 90 12.82 -2.61 8.05
C LEU A 90 12.73 -3.70 9.11
N GLY A 91 12.78 -3.32 10.40
CA GLY A 91 12.58 -4.25 11.50
C GLY A 91 11.21 -4.93 11.50
N ALA A 92 10.15 -4.26 11.03
CA ALA A 92 8.82 -4.85 10.84
C ALA A 92 8.81 -5.87 9.68
N ILE A 93 9.49 -5.56 8.57
CA ILE A 93 9.66 -6.50 7.45
C ILE A 93 10.48 -7.72 7.91
N ASP A 94 11.51 -7.52 8.75
CA ASP A 94 12.33 -8.62 9.27
C ASP A 94 11.54 -9.59 10.16
N MET A 95 10.47 -9.12 10.80
CA MET A 95 9.59 -9.96 11.62
C MET A 95 8.63 -10.84 10.79
N LEU A 96 8.54 -10.64 9.46
CA LEU A 96 7.70 -11.46 8.60
C LEU A 96 8.23 -12.89 8.52
N THR A 97 7.43 -13.85 8.97
CA THR A 97 7.69 -15.30 8.87
C THR A 97 6.46 -16.01 8.31
N PRO A 98 6.07 -15.71 7.06
CA PRO A 98 4.92 -16.37 6.45
C PRO A 98 5.25 -17.82 6.11
N GLY A 99 4.22 -18.65 6.06
CA GLY A 99 4.28 -19.98 5.46
C GLY A 99 4.02 -19.94 3.94
N ASN A 100 4.22 -21.09 3.29
CA ASN A 100 4.08 -21.24 1.83
C ASN A 100 2.64 -21.02 1.30
N ASN A 101 1.63 -20.98 2.17
CA ASN A 101 0.24 -20.69 1.80
C ASN A 101 -0.20 -19.28 2.20
N ASP A 102 0.67 -18.52 2.84
CA ASP A 102 0.31 -17.22 3.37
C ASP A 102 0.36 -16.10 2.32
N ILE A 103 -0.31 -15.01 2.64
CA ILE A 103 -0.39 -13.80 1.84
C ILE A 103 0.28 -12.67 2.63
N VAL A 104 1.20 -11.96 2.01
CA VAL A 104 1.84 -10.76 2.58
C VAL A 104 1.50 -9.57 1.71
N VAL A 105 0.94 -8.52 2.32
CA VAL A 105 0.77 -7.20 1.72
C VAL A 105 1.64 -6.22 2.50
N PHE A 106 2.66 -5.67 1.84
CA PHE A 106 3.39 -4.50 2.31
C PHE A 106 2.88 -3.28 1.58
N TYR A 107 2.33 -2.32 2.33
CA TYR A 107 1.80 -1.08 1.80
C TYR A 107 2.53 0.12 2.39
N TYR A 108 3.07 0.96 1.52
CA TYR A 108 3.73 2.21 1.87
C TYR A 108 2.88 3.39 1.40
N SER A 109 2.67 4.40 2.27
CA SER A 109 2.07 5.69 1.94
C SER A 109 2.91 6.82 2.53
N GLY A 110 3.48 7.66 1.66
CA GLY A 110 4.40 8.69 2.09
C GLY A 110 5.05 9.45 0.94
N HIS A 111 6.16 10.13 1.23
CA HIS A 111 6.97 10.76 0.20
C HIS A 111 7.80 9.75 -0.57
N GLY A 112 8.01 10.05 -1.85
CA GLY A 112 8.91 9.30 -2.71
C GLY A 112 9.46 10.18 -3.82
N PHE A 113 10.53 9.72 -4.44
CA PHE A 113 11.21 10.45 -5.51
C PHE A 113 12.07 9.52 -6.37
N SER A 114 12.56 10.03 -7.49
CA SER A 114 13.60 9.37 -8.30
C SER A 114 14.80 10.29 -8.49
N TYR A 115 15.97 9.67 -8.71
CA TYR A 115 17.16 10.40 -9.10
C TYR A 115 17.22 10.57 -10.61
N GLU A 116 17.55 11.77 -11.06
CA GLU A 116 17.67 12.10 -12.50
C GLU A 116 18.69 11.19 -13.21
N LYS A 117 19.81 10.95 -12.54
CA LYS A 117 20.95 10.21 -13.11
C LYS A 117 20.78 8.68 -13.14
N ASP A 118 19.78 8.14 -12.47
CA ASP A 118 19.57 6.69 -12.41
C ASP A 118 18.44 6.26 -13.35
N ALA A 119 18.74 6.28 -14.65
CA ALA A 119 17.78 5.84 -15.67
C ALA A 119 17.42 4.35 -15.54
N SER A 120 18.27 3.55 -14.88
CA SER A 120 18.04 2.12 -14.69
C SER A 120 16.96 1.81 -13.65
N LYS A 121 16.77 2.69 -12.66
CA LYS A 121 15.77 2.50 -11.60
C LYS A 121 14.41 3.03 -12.04
N LYS A 122 13.49 2.12 -12.30
CA LYS A 122 12.12 2.39 -12.70
C LYS A 122 11.25 2.80 -11.50
N TYR A 123 11.49 2.19 -10.33
CA TYR A 123 10.71 2.34 -9.12
C TYR A 123 11.27 3.44 -8.20
N PRO A 124 10.40 4.11 -7.41
CA PRO A 124 10.80 5.24 -6.57
C PRO A 124 11.72 4.84 -5.41
N GLN A 125 12.48 5.84 -4.95
CA GLN A 125 13.01 5.85 -3.60
C GLN A 125 11.89 6.25 -2.64
N VAL A 126 11.58 5.43 -1.65
CA VAL A 126 10.63 5.76 -0.60
C VAL A 126 11.36 6.47 0.54
N ASP A 127 10.79 7.59 1.00
CA ASP A 127 11.38 8.41 2.05
C ASP A 127 10.94 7.91 3.43
N LEU A 128 11.84 7.27 4.14
CA LEU A 128 11.61 6.66 5.45
C LEU A 128 12.13 7.52 6.60
N ARG A 129 12.32 8.84 6.41
CA ARG A 129 12.72 9.76 7.48
C ARG A 129 11.55 9.94 8.46
N SER A 130 11.83 9.79 9.74
CA SER A 130 10.84 10.02 10.81
C SER A 130 10.43 11.50 10.93
N HIS A 131 11.34 12.41 10.58
CA HIS A 131 11.10 13.85 10.54
C HIS A 131 11.75 14.43 9.28
N PRO A 132 11.19 15.48 8.66
CA PRO A 132 11.82 16.19 7.55
C PRO A 132 13.01 17.01 8.07
N ALA A 133 13.98 16.33 8.71
CA ALA A 133 15.01 16.99 9.50
C ALA A 133 16.10 17.66 8.66
N SER A 134 16.25 17.34 7.39
CA SER A 134 17.31 17.90 6.55
C SER A 134 17.07 17.64 5.07
N ASP A 135 17.27 18.67 4.25
CA ASP A 135 17.31 18.56 2.79
C ASP A 135 18.72 18.18 2.27
N LYS A 136 19.64 17.82 3.17
CA LYS A 136 20.96 17.34 2.78
C LYS A 136 20.84 15.97 2.14
N ILE A 137 21.41 15.83 0.95
CA ILE A 137 21.33 14.61 0.15
C ILE A 137 21.83 13.36 0.90
N ASP A 138 22.87 13.49 1.70
CA ASP A 138 23.41 12.38 2.48
C ASP A 138 22.42 11.87 3.53
N VAL A 139 21.68 12.80 4.18
CA VAL A 139 20.63 12.44 5.15
C VAL A 139 19.45 11.78 4.45
N ILE A 140 19.07 12.30 3.31
CA ILE A 140 18.00 11.69 2.48
C ILE A 140 18.40 10.26 2.10
N ASN A 141 19.59 10.08 1.52
CA ASN A 141 20.08 8.78 1.07
C ASN A 141 20.18 7.76 2.22
N ALA A 142 20.58 8.19 3.42
CA ALA A 142 20.69 7.31 4.58
C ALA A 142 19.32 6.75 5.05
N HIS A 143 18.23 7.47 4.75
CA HIS A 143 16.88 7.14 5.24
C HIS A 143 15.91 6.80 4.10
N THR A 144 16.39 6.47 2.93
CA THR A 144 15.55 6.00 1.82
C THR A 144 15.85 4.56 1.47
N GLU A 145 14.88 3.91 0.84
CA GLU A 145 15.05 2.60 0.23
C GLU A 145 14.38 2.61 -1.15
N ASN A 146 14.95 1.87 -2.10
CA ASN A 146 14.28 1.68 -3.38
C ASN A 146 13.10 0.71 -3.20
N LEU A 147 11.94 1.04 -3.76
CA LEU A 147 10.75 0.19 -3.64
C LEU A 147 10.96 -1.21 -4.22
N ALA A 148 11.78 -1.36 -5.27
CA ALA A 148 12.12 -2.67 -5.81
C ALA A 148 13.02 -3.47 -4.86
N ASP A 149 13.92 -2.82 -4.12
CA ASP A 149 14.75 -3.49 -3.12
C ASP A 149 13.89 -3.98 -1.94
N LEU A 150 12.92 -3.17 -1.48
CA LEU A 150 11.94 -3.59 -0.48
C LEU A 150 11.09 -4.77 -0.97
N PHE A 151 10.68 -4.76 -2.24
CA PHE A 151 9.95 -5.87 -2.85
C PHE A 151 10.78 -7.16 -2.80
N GLU A 152 12.05 -7.13 -3.14
CA GLU A 152 12.92 -8.30 -3.07
C GLU A 152 13.11 -8.80 -1.62
N ILE A 153 13.17 -7.89 -0.64
CA ILE A 153 13.25 -8.28 0.77
C ILE A 153 11.96 -8.99 1.21
N VAL A 154 10.79 -8.44 0.89
CA VAL A 154 9.49 -9.04 1.22
C VAL A 154 9.31 -10.38 0.50
N LYS A 155 9.62 -10.46 -0.80
CA LYS A 155 9.53 -11.68 -1.61
C LYS A 155 10.36 -12.84 -1.04
N ARG A 156 11.56 -12.54 -0.52
CA ARG A 156 12.44 -13.54 0.13
C ARG A 156 11.89 -14.09 1.43
N ARG A 157 10.85 -13.49 2.04
CA ARG A 157 10.17 -14.05 3.22
C ARG A 157 9.35 -15.30 2.91
N GLY A 158 9.06 -15.58 1.63
CA GLY A 158 8.59 -16.88 1.18
C GLY A 158 7.08 -17.08 1.22
N ALA A 159 6.28 -16.04 1.35
CA ALA A 159 4.83 -16.16 1.21
C ALA A 159 4.44 -16.65 -0.21
N ARG A 160 3.30 -17.30 -0.33
CA ARG A 160 2.74 -17.72 -1.62
C ARG A 160 2.41 -16.51 -2.49
N LEU A 161 1.73 -15.53 -1.91
CA LEU A 161 1.41 -14.27 -2.60
C LEU A 161 2.04 -13.11 -1.83
N ASN A 162 2.92 -12.36 -2.52
CA ASN A 162 3.51 -11.13 -1.99
C ASN A 162 3.01 -9.95 -2.79
N ILE A 163 2.47 -8.94 -2.14
CA ILE A 163 2.00 -7.71 -2.77
C ILE A 163 2.72 -6.54 -2.10
N VAL A 164 3.53 -5.82 -2.86
CA VAL A 164 4.24 -4.64 -2.38
C VAL A 164 3.74 -3.43 -3.16
N ILE A 165 3.18 -2.47 -2.44
CA ILE A 165 2.60 -1.26 -3.00
C ILE A 165 3.30 -0.05 -2.40
N GLY A 166 3.90 0.78 -3.25
CA GLY A 166 4.42 2.09 -2.88
C GLY A 166 3.50 3.20 -3.40
N ASP A 167 2.74 3.80 -2.51
CA ASP A 167 1.89 4.93 -2.84
C ASP A 167 2.60 6.24 -2.49
N CYS A 168 3.39 6.72 -3.45
CA CYS A 168 4.25 7.87 -3.32
C CYS A 168 4.64 8.45 -4.68
N CYS A 169 5.15 9.67 -4.68
CA CYS A 169 5.73 10.29 -5.88
C CYS A 169 6.93 9.50 -6.41
N ASN A 170 7.12 9.54 -7.71
CA ASN A 170 8.30 9.05 -8.41
C ASN A 170 8.92 10.17 -9.28
N SER A 171 8.60 11.42 -8.91
CA SER A 171 9.14 12.62 -9.56
C SER A 171 10.62 12.77 -9.32
N LEU A 172 11.31 13.47 -10.20
CA LEU A 172 12.69 13.81 -9.99
C LEU A 172 12.83 14.65 -8.70
N ILE A 173 13.87 14.36 -7.92
CA ILE A 173 14.11 15.08 -6.67
C ILE A 173 14.43 16.56 -6.99
N GLU A 174 13.46 17.42 -6.71
CA GLU A 174 13.60 18.87 -6.77
C GLU A 174 13.49 19.42 -5.34
N PHE A 175 14.56 19.97 -4.80
CA PHE A 175 14.65 20.43 -3.41
C PHE A 175 13.68 21.57 -3.02
N LYS A 176 12.75 22.02 -3.88
CA LYS A 176 11.94 23.23 -3.63
C LYS A 176 10.49 23.26 -4.12
N ARG A 177 9.87 22.17 -4.55
CA ARG A 177 8.45 22.24 -4.94
C ARG A 177 7.51 21.84 -3.81
N LYS A 178 6.76 22.82 -3.29
CA LYS A 178 5.54 22.55 -2.51
C LYS A 178 4.42 22.25 -3.51
N VAL A 179 4.05 20.99 -3.63
CA VAL A 179 2.81 20.61 -4.31
C VAL A 179 1.65 21.06 -3.41
N LYS A 180 0.90 22.06 -3.85
CA LYS A 180 -0.38 22.38 -3.20
C LYS A 180 -1.38 21.34 -3.68
N GLY A 181 -1.86 20.47 -2.79
CA GLY A 181 -2.94 19.57 -3.07
C GLY A 181 -4.15 20.35 -3.63
N GLY A 182 -4.57 20.02 -4.84
CA GLY A 182 -5.77 20.60 -5.44
C GLY A 182 -6.99 20.04 -4.72
N SER A 183 -7.90 20.92 -4.31
CA SER A 183 -9.17 20.52 -3.71
C SER A 183 -10.21 20.34 -4.81
N ALA A 184 -10.27 19.17 -5.43
CA ALA A 184 -11.51 18.78 -6.08
C ALA A 184 -12.47 18.33 -4.97
N ALA A 185 -13.68 18.90 -4.94
CA ALA A 185 -14.69 18.58 -3.93
C ALA A 185 -15.30 17.18 -4.19
N LEU A 186 -14.49 16.14 -4.11
CA LEU A 186 -14.99 14.77 -4.11
C LEU A 186 -15.66 14.49 -2.77
N ARG A 187 -16.93 14.09 -2.83
CA ARG A 187 -17.68 13.70 -1.63
C ARG A 187 -17.16 12.35 -1.14
N LYS A 188 -16.87 12.28 0.15
CA LYS A 188 -16.63 11.00 0.82
C LYS A 188 -17.84 10.09 0.57
N GLU A 189 -17.68 9.07 -0.25
CA GLU A 189 -18.73 8.08 -0.47
C GLU A 189 -19.04 7.38 0.87
N LYS A 190 -20.33 7.13 1.14
CA LYS A 190 -20.70 6.27 2.28
C LYS A 190 -20.02 4.92 2.07
N GLN A 191 -19.38 4.40 3.11
CA GLN A 191 -18.81 3.06 3.07
C GLN A 191 -19.96 2.06 2.83
N GLU A 192 -20.10 1.61 1.59
CA GLU A 192 -21.01 0.54 1.26
C GLU A 192 -20.48 -0.80 1.82
N PRO A 193 -21.38 -1.73 2.19
CA PRO A 193 -20.96 -3.07 2.59
C PRO A 193 -20.15 -3.72 1.48
N VAL A 194 -19.02 -4.32 1.83
CA VAL A 194 -18.21 -5.09 0.88
C VAL A 194 -18.91 -6.44 0.71
N ILE A 195 -19.55 -6.63 -0.44
CA ILE A 195 -20.10 -7.93 -0.86
C ILE A 195 -18.97 -8.67 -1.57
N ILE A 196 -18.75 -9.93 -1.22
CA ILE A 196 -17.64 -10.72 -1.74
C ILE A 196 -18.20 -11.98 -2.43
N ASN A 197 -17.79 -12.19 -3.66
CA ASN A 197 -17.84 -13.48 -4.31
C ASN A 197 -16.60 -14.28 -3.91
N LYS A 198 -16.79 -15.38 -3.18
CA LYS A 198 -15.69 -16.19 -2.65
C LYS A 198 -14.82 -16.79 -3.74
N GLU A 199 -15.40 -17.28 -4.82
CA GLU A 199 -14.66 -17.88 -5.93
C GLU A 199 -13.71 -16.86 -6.58
N THR A 200 -14.18 -15.63 -6.78
CA THR A 200 -13.34 -14.54 -7.29
C THR A 200 -12.20 -14.20 -6.34
N CYS A 201 -12.48 -14.19 -5.03
CA CYS A 201 -11.45 -13.94 -4.03
C CYS A 201 -10.45 -15.10 -3.94
N GLU A 202 -10.88 -16.35 -4.11
CA GLU A 202 -9.97 -17.50 -4.22
C GLU A 202 -9.03 -17.35 -5.42
N VAL A 203 -9.56 -16.97 -6.59
CA VAL A 203 -8.74 -16.70 -7.77
C VAL A 203 -7.74 -15.58 -7.51
N LEU A 204 -8.16 -14.47 -6.89
CA LEU A 204 -7.28 -13.34 -6.63
C LEU A 204 -6.19 -13.64 -5.60
N PHE A 205 -6.53 -14.37 -4.55
CA PHE A 205 -5.69 -14.47 -3.36
C PHE A 205 -5.20 -15.88 -3.03
N CYS A 206 -5.75 -16.93 -3.67
CA CYS A 206 -5.41 -18.31 -3.33
C CYS A 206 -4.85 -19.15 -4.48
N ASP A 207 -5.27 -18.92 -5.71
CA ASP A 207 -4.97 -19.82 -6.83
C ASP A 207 -3.57 -19.64 -7.45
N TYR A 208 -2.87 -18.54 -7.11
CA TYR A 208 -1.56 -18.24 -7.69
C TYR A 208 -0.45 -18.15 -6.67
N THR A 209 0.73 -18.59 -7.06
CA THR A 209 1.99 -18.26 -6.40
C THR A 209 2.63 -17.13 -7.17
N ALA A 210 2.58 -15.91 -6.62
CA ALA A 210 3.04 -14.72 -7.32
C ALA A 210 3.66 -13.69 -6.39
N SER A 211 4.41 -12.76 -6.98
CA SER A 211 4.88 -11.56 -6.31
C SER A 211 4.54 -10.35 -7.18
N ILE A 212 3.88 -9.36 -6.59
CA ILE A 212 3.33 -8.19 -7.27
C ILE A 212 3.99 -6.94 -6.69
N LEU A 213 4.62 -6.16 -7.54
CA LEU A 213 5.21 -4.86 -7.19
C LEU A 213 4.42 -3.76 -7.90
N VAL A 214 3.98 -2.75 -7.13
CA VAL A 214 3.23 -1.62 -7.65
C VAL A 214 3.82 -0.32 -7.11
N ALA A 215 4.07 0.64 -8.00
CA ALA A 215 4.28 2.04 -7.63
C ALA A 215 3.13 2.87 -8.19
N SER A 216 2.53 3.70 -7.36
CA SER A 216 1.35 4.51 -7.72
C SER A 216 1.63 5.59 -8.75
N ALA A 217 2.91 5.90 -9.01
CA ALA A 217 3.35 6.86 -10.02
C ALA A 217 4.55 6.33 -10.81
N GLY A 218 4.56 6.56 -12.10
CA GLY A 218 5.66 6.28 -13.01
C GLY A 218 6.82 7.24 -12.80
N LYS A 219 8.00 6.88 -13.34
CA LYS A 219 9.19 7.72 -13.22
C LYS A 219 8.96 9.10 -13.83
N GLY A 220 9.27 10.15 -13.06
CA GLY A 220 9.04 11.54 -13.42
C GLY A 220 7.66 12.07 -13.02
N GLU A 221 6.79 11.24 -12.45
CA GLU A 221 5.41 11.60 -12.12
C GLU A 221 5.19 11.85 -10.62
N TYR A 222 4.16 12.66 -10.32
CA TYR A 222 3.70 12.93 -8.97
C TYR A 222 2.53 12.01 -8.61
N ALA A 223 2.54 11.46 -7.39
CA ALA A 223 1.34 10.90 -6.79
C ALA A 223 0.50 12.03 -6.17
N VAL A 224 -0.80 12.00 -6.43
CA VAL A 224 -1.75 12.99 -5.93
C VAL A 224 -2.47 12.42 -4.73
N SER A 225 -2.56 13.19 -3.65
CA SER A 225 -3.27 12.84 -2.42
C SER A 225 -4.28 13.92 -2.04
N ASP A 226 -5.43 13.50 -1.53
CA ASP A 226 -6.49 14.35 -0.99
C ASP A 226 -6.63 14.09 0.52
N ASP A 227 -6.84 15.15 1.31
CA ASP A 227 -6.94 15.07 2.78
C ASP A 227 -8.07 14.15 3.26
N LYS A 228 -9.11 13.91 2.45
CA LYS A 228 -10.31 13.16 2.81
C LYS A 228 -10.36 11.76 2.20
N LEU A 229 -9.87 11.65 0.96
CA LEU A 229 -9.92 10.41 0.19
C LEU A 229 -8.66 9.56 0.39
N GLY A 230 -7.56 10.19 0.77
CA GLY A 230 -6.24 9.60 0.70
C GLY A 230 -5.61 9.78 -0.68
N SER A 231 -4.64 8.95 -1.01
CA SER A 231 -4.04 8.92 -2.34
C SER A 231 -5.06 8.49 -3.39
N LEU A 232 -5.03 9.12 -4.56
CA LEU A 232 -5.93 8.79 -5.67
C LEU A 232 -5.74 7.35 -6.15
N PHE A 233 -4.51 6.85 -6.11
CA PHE A 233 -4.24 5.46 -6.46
C PHE A 233 -4.91 4.50 -5.46
N THR A 234 -4.66 4.68 -4.16
CA THR A 234 -5.27 3.82 -3.11
C THR A 234 -6.79 3.90 -3.13
N TYR A 235 -7.37 5.08 -3.34
CA TYR A 235 -8.81 5.25 -3.52
C TYR A 235 -9.35 4.42 -4.68
N ASN A 236 -8.74 4.51 -5.87
CA ASN A 236 -9.17 3.76 -7.05
C ASN A 236 -8.88 2.26 -6.93
N LEU A 237 -7.74 1.86 -6.35
CA LEU A 237 -7.42 0.45 -6.09
C LEU A 237 -8.48 -0.19 -5.18
N SER A 238 -8.82 0.48 -4.07
CA SER A 238 -9.85 0.00 -3.15
C SER A 238 -11.21 -0.11 -3.82
N LYS A 239 -11.55 0.83 -4.68
CA LYS A 239 -12.82 0.84 -5.42
C LYS A 239 -12.87 -0.26 -6.50
N SER A 240 -11.83 -0.39 -7.31
CA SER A 240 -11.74 -1.40 -8.36
C SER A 240 -11.67 -2.82 -7.78
N LEU A 241 -10.91 -3.02 -6.72
CA LEU A 241 -10.85 -4.32 -6.03
C LEU A 241 -12.21 -4.71 -5.43
N LYS A 242 -12.92 -3.79 -4.76
CA LYS A 242 -14.28 -4.04 -4.26
C LYS A 242 -15.26 -4.38 -5.38
N MET A 243 -15.14 -3.73 -6.54
CA MET A 243 -15.98 -4.02 -7.70
C MET A 243 -15.67 -5.39 -8.30
N LEU A 244 -14.39 -5.74 -8.40
CA LEU A 244 -13.94 -7.03 -8.91
C LEU A 244 -14.39 -8.17 -7.99
N MET A 245 -14.20 -8.03 -6.68
CA MET A 245 -14.62 -9.05 -5.70
C MET A 245 -16.14 -9.34 -5.68
N LYS A 246 -16.98 -8.47 -6.25
CA LYS A 246 -18.43 -8.69 -6.39
C LYS A 246 -18.84 -9.50 -7.62
N LYS A 247 -17.95 -9.58 -8.62
CA LYS A 247 -18.26 -10.17 -9.92
C LYS A 247 -17.82 -11.64 -9.97
N ASP A 248 -18.42 -12.40 -10.87
CA ASP A 248 -17.87 -13.67 -11.30
C ASP A 248 -16.64 -13.40 -12.18
N VAL A 249 -15.52 -14.04 -11.87
CA VAL A 249 -14.30 -13.94 -12.67
C VAL A 249 -14.21 -15.14 -13.59
N ASP A 250 -14.08 -14.87 -14.87
CA ASP A 250 -13.75 -15.89 -15.84
C ASP A 250 -12.30 -16.34 -15.64
N LYS A 251 -12.12 -17.54 -15.13
CA LYS A 251 -10.79 -18.14 -14.89
C LYS A 251 -9.96 -18.29 -16.16
N SER A 252 -10.60 -18.28 -17.34
CA SER A 252 -9.93 -18.36 -18.64
C SER A 252 -9.41 -17.01 -19.16
N ALA A 253 -9.86 -15.88 -18.59
CA ALA A 253 -9.56 -14.54 -19.07
C ALA A 253 -8.17 -14.00 -18.65
N GLY A 254 -7.32 -14.84 -18.07
CA GLY A 254 -5.98 -14.46 -17.60
C GLY A 254 -5.99 -13.99 -16.14
N LEU A 255 -4.94 -13.23 -15.76
CA LEU A 255 -4.74 -12.85 -14.38
C LEU A 255 -5.62 -11.69 -13.96
N PRO A 256 -6.49 -11.88 -12.96
CA PRO A 256 -7.35 -10.81 -12.47
C PRO A 256 -6.54 -9.62 -11.90
N TRP A 257 -5.35 -9.85 -11.36
CA TRP A 257 -4.47 -8.79 -10.87
C TRP A 257 -3.98 -7.86 -11.96
N GLY A 258 -3.65 -8.37 -13.15
CA GLY A 258 -3.25 -7.54 -14.30
C GLY A 258 -4.37 -6.59 -14.69
N THR A 259 -5.57 -7.12 -14.92
CA THR A 259 -6.77 -6.33 -15.26
C THR A 259 -7.13 -5.33 -14.16
N LEU A 260 -7.05 -5.73 -12.89
CA LEU A 260 -7.30 -4.86 -11.75
C LEU A 260 -6.36 -3.66 -11.72
N LEU A 261 -5.05 -3.91 -11.91
CA LEU A 261 -4.03 -2.86 -11.85
C LEU A 261 -4.10 -1.94 -13.07
N GLU A 262 -4.42 -2.45 -14.25
CA GLU A 262 -4.66 -1.65 -15.45
C GLU A 262 -5.86 -0.73 -15.26
N GLU A 263 -7.02 -1.26 -14.85
CA GLU A 263 -8.22 -0.48 -14.55
C GLU A 263 -7.98 0.58 -13.46
N THR A 264 -7.23 0.22 -12.41
CA THR A 264 -6.85 1.14 -11.34
C THR A 264 -5.96 2.27 -11.87
N THR A 265 -5.00 1.93 -12.73
CA THR A 265 -4.08 2.89 -13.36
C THR A 265 -4.84 3.90 -14.20
N ASP A 266 -5.73 3.44 -15.08
CA ASP A 266 -6.51 4.30 -15.97
C ASP A 266 -7.42 5.25 -15.18
N LYS A 267 -8.14 4.74 -14.19
CA LYS A 267 -8.98 5.56 -13.30
C LYS A 267 -8.18 6.58 -12.51
N THR A 268 -6.96 6.21 -12.07
CA THR A 268 -6.09 7.12 -11.35
C THR A 268 -5.56 8.21 -12.26
N LEU A 269 -5.14 7.87 -13.47
CA LEU A 269 -4.72 8.83 -14.48
C LEU A 269 -5.83 9.84 -14.79
N ASP A 270 -7.04 9.36 -15.05
CA ASP A 270 -8.16 10.24 -15.40
C ASP A 270 -8.57 11.13 -14.23
N LEU A 271 -8.61 10.60 -13.02
CA LEU A 271 -8.92 11.38 -11.84
C LEU A 271 -7.81 12.41 -11.54
N SER A 272 -6.53 12.04 -11.69
CA SER A 272 -5.40 12.94 -11.43
C SER A 272 -5.41 14.18 -12.33
N LYS A 273 -5.90 14.08 -13.58
CA LYS A 273 -6.03 15.21 -14.51
C LYS A 273 -6.95 16.32 -13.99
N THR A 274 -7.82 16.02 -13.02
CA THR A 274 -8.72 17.01 -12.40
C THR A 274 -8.06 17.78 -11.26
N TYR A 275 -6.83 17.44 -10.90
CA TYR A 275 -6.06 18.08 -9.82
C TYR A 275 -4.95 18.97 -10.41
N ASP A 276 -4.78 20.16 -9.83
CA ASP A 276 -3.62 21.03 -10.10
C ASP A 276 -2.45 20.60 -9.22
N ILE A 277 -1.40 20.07 -9.82
CA ILE A 277 -0.17 19.68 -9.11
C ILE A 277 0.81 20.84 -8.94
N GLY A 278 0.41 22.04 -9.29
CA GLY A 278 1.14 23.29 -9.14
C GLY A 278 1.26 24.07 -10.44
N ASN A 279 1.12 25.41 -10.32
CA ASN A 279 1.23 26.36 -11.44
C ASN A 279 0.26 26.11 -12.62
N GLY A 280 -0.92 25.58 -12.36
CA GLY A 280 -1.91 25.26 -13.42
C GLY A 280 -1.59 24.00 -14.21
N VAL A 281 -0.67 23.17 -13.72
CA VAL A 281 -0.32 21.89 -14.35
C VAL A 281 -1.26 20.79 -13.83
N ALA A 282 -1.98 20.17 -14.76
CA ALA A 282 -2.83 19.02 -14.42
C ALA A 282 -1.99 17.81 -14.00
N GLY A 283 -2.51 17.01 -13.06
CA GLY A 283 -1.90 15.75 -12.67
C GLY A 283 -1.82 14.78 -13.86
N ASN A 284 -0.79 13.94 -13.84
CA ASN A 284 -0.58 12.90 -14.85
C ASN A 284 -0.06 11.63 -14.15
N GLN A 285 -0.81 11.17 -13.15
CA GLN A 285 -0.39 10.02 -12.34
C GLN A 285 -0.75 8.71 -13.03
N LYS A 286 0.27 7.97 -13.45
CA LYS A 286 0.14 6.65 -14.05
C LYS A 286 0.93 5.62 -13.26
N ALA A 287 0.24 4.67 -12.65
CA ALA A 287 0.90 3.61 -11.89
C ALA A 287 1.74 2.70 -12.80
N ILE A 288 2.78 2.14 -12.23
CA ILE A 288 3.60 1.10 -12.88
C ILE A 288 3.62 -0.13 -11.99
N TYR A 289 3.60 -1.31 -12.60
CA TYR A 289 3.62 -2.56 -11.86
C TYR A 289 4.42 -3.65 -12.55
N ASN A 290 4.74 -4.68 -11.78
CA ASN A 290 5.35 -5.93 -12.22
C ASN A 290 4.66 -7.10 -11.50
N ILE A 291 4.35 -8.16 -12.21
CA ILE A 291 3.77 -9.40 -11.67
C ILE A 291 4.69 -10.54 -12.04
N GLU A 292 5.26 -11.18 -11.03
CA GLU A 292 6.15 -12.32 -11.18
C GLU A 292 5.43 -13.58 -10.70
N PHE A 293 5.26 -14.53 -11.60
CA PHE A 293 4.75 -15.86 -11.28
C PHE A 293 5.90 -16.75 -10.85
N ARG A 294 5.65 -17.58 -9.84
CA ARG A 294 6.48 -18.73 -9.60
C ARG A 294 5.78 -19.93 -10.22
N GLU A 295 6.45 -20.58 -11.17
CA GLU A 295 5.99 -21.88 -11.62
C GLU A 295 5.96 -22.82 -10.41
N THR A 296 4.79 -23.40 -10.14
CA THR A 296 4.70 -24.54 -9.22
C THR A 296 5.36 -25.70 -9.98
N LEU A 297 6.60 -26.03 -9.62
CA LEU A 297 7.19 -27.29 -10.03
C LEU A 297 6.36 -28.39 -9.38
N TYR A 298 5.46 -29.00 -10.15
CA TYR A 298 4.74 -30.21 -9.78
C TYR A 298 5.68 -31.41 -9.79
#